data_1753b7af86a3311828b05fdc769e845a
#
_entry.id   1753b7af86a3311828b05fdc769e845a
#
_cell.length_a   1.000
_cell.length_b   1.000
_cell.length_c   1.000
_cell.angle_alpha   90.00
_cell.angle_beta   90.00
_cell.angle_gamma   90.00
#
_symmetry.space_group_name_H-M   'P 1'
#
loop_
_entity.id
_entity.type
_entity.pdbx_description
1 polymer ?
#
loop_
_entity_poly.entity_id
_entity_poly.type
_entity_poly.pdbx_seq_one_letter_code
_entity_poly.pdbx_strand_id
1 'polypeptide(L)'
;MHPKEIVRTGYNKIASRYTAKRVADSEDVQLLDLLVKRLPKQAMLLDAGCGSGYPITQFLEQFFRVTGVDFANQQLRLARTRLPGSTFVKADICRMPFKNDVFDAVCSYYAIIHVPRREQSRLLIDFLRILKMDGLALLCMGAGDIPDDTADYQGTEMFWSHYDKETNLRMVKESGFNILWSKVVKDPIDAHAAHLFVLGQKG
;
A
#
# COMPACT_ATOMS: atom_id res chain seq x y z
N MET A 1 14.87 -10.27 15.32
CA MET A 1 13.40 -9.99 15.43
C MET A 1 12.76 -10.38 14.10
N HIS A 2 11.51 -10.83 14.09
CA HIS A 2 10.81 -11.16 12.84
C HIS A 2 10.58 -9.87 12.01
N PRO A 3 10.78 -9.85 10.68
CA PRO A 3 10.62 -8.66 9.84
C PRO A 3 9.36 -7.85 10.11
N LYS A 4 8.20 -8.49 10.21
CA LYS A 4 6.92 -7.82 10.51
C LYS A 4 6.88 -7.12 11.87
N GLU A 5 7.64 -7.62 12.85
CA GLU A 5 7.73 -6.97 14.17
C GLU A 5 8.64 -5.76 14.14
N ILE A 6 9.72 -5.80 13.36
CA ILE A 6 10.59 -4.63 13.12
C ILE A 6 9.74 -3.52 12.52
N VAL A 7 9.03 -3.79 11.42
CA VAL A 7 8.19 -2.80 10.72
C VAL A 7 7.09 -2.26 11.63
N ARG A 8 6.34 -3.14 12.31
CA ARG A 8 5.27 -2.73 13.24
C ARG A 8 5.80 -1.85 14.36
N THR A 9 6.93 -2.22 14.97
CA THR A 9 7.55 -1.46 16.05
C THR A 9 8.09 -0.13 15.54
N GLY A 10 8.75 -0.13 14.39
CA GLY A 10 9.26 1.06 13.73
C GLY A 10 8.15 2.07 13.48
N TYR A 11 7.10 1.68 12.75
CA TYR A 11 5.98 2.58 12.44
C TYR A 11 5.17 3.02 13.67
N ASN A 12 5.10 2.22 14.74
CA ASN A 12 4.54 2.69 16.00
C ASN A 12 5.37 3.82 16.63
N LYS A 13 6.71 3.74 16.55
CA LYS A 13 7.62 4.77 17.11
C LYS A 13 7.61 6.07 16.30
N ILE A 14 7.54 5.98 14.98
CA ILE A 14 7.68 7.15 14.10
C ILE A 14 6.36 7.69 13.54
N ALA A 15 5.21 7.16 13.93
CA ALA A 15 3.90 7.43 13.31
C ALA A 15 3.65 8.93 13.04
N SER A 16 3.81 9.79 14.03
CA SER A 16 3.58 11.24 13.87
C SER A 16 4.62 11.90 12.98
N ARG A 17 5.91 11.54 13.12
CA ARG A 17 7.00 12.09 12.28
C ARG A 17 6.86 11.68 10.82
N TYR A 18 6.57 10.41 10.58
CA TYR A 18 6.33 9.90 9.24
C TYR A 18 5.16 10.62 8.57
N THR A 19 4.03 10.71 9.28
CA THR A 19 2.86 11.44 8.79
C THR A 19 3.15 12.90 8.44
N ALA A 20 3.92 13.60 9.29
CA ALA A 20 4.26 15.01 9.08
C ALA A 20 5.16 15.25 7.85
N LYS A 21 5.89 14.23 7.39
CA LYS A 21 6.72 14.32 6.18
C LYS A 21 5.97 13.99 4.89
N ARG A 22 4.77 13.40 4.99
CA ARG A 22 3.97 13.08 3.79
C ARG A 22 3.39 14.38 3.19
N VAL A 23 3.30 14.41 1.87
CA VAL A 23 2.84 15.57 1.10
C VAL A 23 1.60 15.17 0.31
N ALA A 24 0.53 15.99 0.37
CA ALA A 24 -0.76 15.63 -0.23
C ALA A 24 -0.82 15.86 -1.75
N ASP A 25 0.03 16.71 -2.29
CA ASP A 25 0.08 17.07 -3.72
C ASP A 25 1.31 16.48 -4.44
N SER A 26 1.99 15.51 -3.82
CA SER A 26 3.12 14.80 -4.43
C SER A 26 2.70 13.93 -5.62
N GLU A 27 3.65 13.64 -6.51
CA GLU A 27 3.39 12.89 -7.75
C GLU A 27 2.76 11.52 -7.49
N ASP A 28 3.18 10.82 -6.43
CA ASP A 28 2.61 9.53 -6.04
C ASP A 28 1.12 9.64 -5.67
N VAL A 29 0.72 10.71 -4.96
CA VAL A 29 -0.68 10.95 -4.60
C VAL A 29 -1.54 11.25 -5.82
N GLN A 30 -1.01 12.00 -6.80
CA GLN A 30 -1.71 12.28 -8.06
C GLN A 30 -2.03 11.01 -8.87
N LEU A 31 -1.30 9.91 -8.66
CA LEU A 31 -1.61 8.63 -9.29
C LEU A 31 -2.95 8.03 -8.85
N LEU A 32 -3.50 8.45 -7.71
CA LEU A 32 -4.83 8.02 -7.26
C LEU A 32 -5.94 8.43 -8.24
N ASP A 33 -5.72 9.44 -9.07
CA ASP A 33 -6.60 9.82 -10.18
C ASP A 33 -6.81 8.68 -11.18
N LEU A 34 -5.89 7.72 -11.28
CA LEU A 34 -6.07 6.52 -12.10
C LEU A 34 -7.27 5.68 -11.65
N LEU A 35 -7.53 5.64 -10.32
CA LEU A 35 -8.70 4.96 -9.76
C LEU A 35 -9.95 5.84 -9.89
N VAL A 36 -9.84 7.14 -9.58
CA VAL A 36 -10.99 8.08 -9.65
C VAL A 36 -11.60 8.12 -11.05
N LYS A 37 -10.77 8.08 -12.09
CA LYS A 37 -11.23 8.10 -13.49
C LYS A 37 -11.85 6.79 -13.98
N ARG A 38 -11.66 5.67 -13.26
CA ARG A 38 -12.07 4.32 -13.72
C ARG A 38 -13.18 3.70 -12.88
N LEU A 39 -13.33 4.15 -11.64
CA LEU A 39 -14.29 3.55 -10.72
C LEU A 39 -15.54 4.43 -10.55
N PRO A 40 -16.72 3.84 -10.33
CA PRO A 40 -17.91 4.61 -10.00
C PRO A 40 -17.77 5.26 -8.64
N LYS A 41 -18.48 6.37 -8.43
CA LYS A 41 -18.59 6.99 -7.10
C LYS A 41 -19.11 5.97 -6.09
N GLN A 42 -18.59 6.04 -4.86
CA GLN A 42 -18.95 5.13 -3.76
C GLN A 42 -18.52 3.67 -3.97
N ALA A 43 -17.64 3.37 -4.93
CA ALA A 43 -16.99 2.06 -5.03
C ALA A 43 -16.34 1.67 -3.68
N MET A 44 -16.33 0.39 -3.37
CA MET A 44 -15.68 -0.14 -2.16
C MET A 44 -14.19 -0.30 -2.39
N LEU A 45 -13.38 0.41 -1.63
CA LEU A 45 -11.93 0.42 -1.80
C LEU A 45 -11.21 0.00 -0.52
N LEU A 46 -10.20 -0.86 -0.66
CA LEU A 46 -9.28 -1.21 0.41
C LEU A 46 -8.00 -0.38 0.28
N ASP A 47 -7.60 0.33 1.34
CA ASP A 47 -6.27 0.90 1.50
C ASP A 47 -5.43 -0.04 2.38
N ALA A 48 -4.60 -0.87 1.74
CA ALA A 48 -3.82 -1.92 2.38
C ALA A 48 -2.44 -1.39 2.82
N GLY A 49 -2.26 -1.25 4.12
CA GLY A 49 -1.14 -0.53 4.73
C GLY A 49 -1.42 0.97 4.83
N CYS A 50 -2.64 1.34 5.23
CA CYS A 50 -3.14 2.71 5.23
C CYS A 50 -2.39 3.69 6.15
N GLY A 51 -1.57 3.19 7.06
CA GLY A 51 -0.86 4.02 8.02
C GLY A 51 -1.80 4.92 8.82
N SER A 52 -1.47 6.22 8.87
CA SER A 52 -2.27 7.26 9.53
C SER A 52 -3.46 7.76 8.69
N GLY A 53 -3.75 7.11 7.55
CA GLY A 53 -4.77 7.54 6.59
C GLY A 53 -4.38 8.77 5.75
N TYR A 54 -3.23 9.39 6.01
CA TYR A 54 -2.77 10.59 5.31
C TYR A 54 -1.55 10.28 4.42
N PRO A 55 -1.54 10.76 3.18
CA PRO A 55 -2.61 11.47 2.48
C PRO A 55 -3.60 10.55 1.72
N ILE A 56 -3.29 9.24 1.63
CA ILE A 56 -3.92 8.32 0.68
C ILE A 56 -5.40 8.07 1.02
N THR A 57 -5.71 7.52 2.20
CA THR A 57 -7.11 7.28 2.61
C THR A 57 -7.91 8.58 2.57
N GLN A 58 -7.31 9.70 3.05
CA GLN A 58 -7.96 11.02 3.07
C GLN A 58 -8.33 11.52 1.67
N PHE A 59 -7.51 11.27 0.67
CA PHE A 59 -7.85 11.59 -0.71
C PHE A 59 -8.97 10.68 -1.23
N LEU A 60 -8.84 9.38 -1.02
CA LEU A 60 -9.74 8.37 -1.58
C LEU A 60 -11.17 8.45 -0.99
N GLU A 61 -11.32 8.80 0.30
CA GLU A 61 -12.65 8.89 0.94
C GLU A 61 -13.55 9.99 0.37
N GLN A 62 -12.98 10.95 -0.38
CA GLN A 62 -13.75 11.97 -1.08
C GLN A 62 -14.58 11.38 -2.24
N PHE A 63 -14.20 10.21 -2.74
CA PHE A 63 -14.79 9.57 -3.91
C PHE A 63 -15.40 8.19 -3.62
N PHE A 64 -14.83 7.46 -2.65
CA PHE A 64 -15.06 6.04 -2.43
C PHE A 64 -15.43 5.73 -0.98
N ARG A 65 -15.97 4.52 -0.76
CA ARG A 65 -16.11 3.93 0.58
C ARG A 65 -14.82 3.19 0.92
N VAL A 66 -13.96 3.81 1.72
CA VAL A 66 -12.64 3.28 2.00
C VAL A 66 -12.63 2.50 3.31
N THR A 67 -12.03 1.31 3.25
CA THR A 67 -11.61 0.54 4.42
C THR A 67 -10.08 0.57 4.49
N GLY A 68 -9.52 1.15 5.53
CA GLY A 68 -8.08 1.16 5.77
C GLY A 68 -7.65 -0.03 6.63
N VAL A 69 -6.56 -0.69 6.24
CA VAL A 69 -5.94 -1.77 7.02
C VAL A 69 -4.51 -1.42 7.35
N ASP A 70 -4.14 -1.55 8.62
CA ASP A 70 -2.76 -1.47 9.08
C ASP A 70 -2.56 -2.34 10.33
N PHE A 71 -1.32 -2.74 10.64
CA PHE A 71 -1.05 -3.54 11.85
C PHE A 71 -0.40 -2.72 12.98
N ALA A 72 0.02 -1.47 12.71
CA ALA A 72 0.63 -0.57 13.68
C ALA A 72 -0.45 0.25 14.41
N ASN A 73 -0.57 0.04 15.73
CA ASN A 73 -1.61 0.66 16.55
C ASN A 73 -1.57 2.20 16.53
N GLN A 74 -0.36 2.80 16.55
CA GLN A 74 -0.23 4.26 16.56
C GLN A 74 -0.65 4.86 15.23
N GLN A 75 -0.38 4.19 14.12
CA GLN A 75 -0.85 4.58 12.81
C GLN A 75 -2.39 4.60 12.78
N LEU A 76 -3.02 3.51 13.17
CA LEU A 76 -4.49 3.41 13.20
C LEU A 76 -5.14 4.39 14.20
N ARG A 77 -4.47 4.72 15.30
CA ARG A 77 -4.96 5.76 16.23
C ARG A 77 -5.01 7.12 15.54
N LEU A 78 -3.93 7.49 14.85
CA LEU A 78 -3.89 8.74 14.07
C LEU A 78 -4.95 8.76 12.96
N ALA A 79 -5.10 7.63 12.24
CA ALA A 79 -6.09 7.49 11.17
C ALA A 79 -7.52 7.73 11.69
N ARG A 80 -7.92 7.06 12.77
CA ARG A 80 -9.25 7.22 13.38
C ARG A 80 -9.52 8.63 13.90
N THR A 81 -8.49 9.29 14.44
CA THR A 81 -8.63 10.68 14.89
C THR A 81 -8.80 11.64 13.71
N ARG A 82 -8.10 11.40 12.60
CA ARG A 82 -8.12 12.27 11.42
C ARG A 82 -9.37 12.07 10.57
N LEU A 83 -9.79 10.82 10.40
CA LEU A 83 -10.87 10.39 9.49
C LEU A 83 -11.91 9.57 10.26
N PRO A 84 -12.69 10.20 11.16
CA PRO A 84 -13.61 9.49 12.06
C PRO A 84 -14.77 8.81 11.33
N GLY A 85 -15.06 9.22 10.08
CA GLY A 85 -16.09 8.62 9.22
C GLY A 85 -15.63 7.39 8.45
N SER A 86 -14.32 7.12 8.40
CA SER A 86 -13.76 5.97 7.67
C SER A 86 -13.66 4.71 8.54
N THR A 87 -13.68 3.56 7.90
CA THR A 87 -13.50 2.26 8.57
C THR A 87 -12.03 1.87 8.63
N PHE A 88 -11.51 1.54 9.83
CA PHE A 88 -10.14 1.09 10.02
C PHE A 88 -10.08 -0.25 10.76
N VAL A 89 -9.41 -1.23 10.12
CA VAL A 89 -9.24 -2.59 10.62
C VAL A 89 -7.77 -2.82 10.97
N LYS A 90 -7.52 -3.35 12.17
CA LYS A 90 -6.18 -3.79 12.55
C LYS A 90 -5.94 -5.20 12.02
N ALA A 91 -5.12 -5.33 11.00
CA ALA A 91 -4.72 -6.63 10.44
C ALA A 91 -3.37 -6.54 9.74
N ASP A 92 -2.73 -7.69 9.53
CA ASP A 92 -1.59 -7.88 8.65
C ASP A 92 -2.10 -7.99 7.21
N ILE A 93 -1.56 -7.17 6.29
CA ILE A 93 -1.94 -7.22 4.86
C ILE A 93 -1.68 -8.59 4.23
N CYS A 94 -0.76 -9.40 4.78
CA CYS A 94 -0.52 -10.78 4.34
C CYS A 94 -1.54 -11.80 4.88
N ARG A 95 -2.51 -11.37 5.71
CA ARG A 95 -3.56 -12.21 6.32
C ARG A 95 -4.83 -11.42 6.51
N MET A 96 -5.38 -10.90 5.43
CA MET A 96 -6.56 -10.04 5.48
C MET A 96 -7.83 -10.83 5.79
N PRO A 97 -8.67 -10.35 6.73
CA PRO A 97 -9.87 -11.07 7.16
C PRO A 97 -11.09 -10.75 6.28
N PHE A 98 -10.89 -10.61 4.97
CA PHE A 98 -11.96 -10.28 4.03
C PHE A 98 -12.38 -11.50 3.22
N LYS A 99 -13.66 -11.56 2.87
CA LYS A 99 -14.20 -12.54 1.93
C LYS A 99 -13.71 -12.27 0.51
N ASN A 100 -13.93 -13.23 -0.38
CA ASN A 100 -13.66 -13.06 -1.80
C ASN A 100 -14.61 -12.01 -2.41
N ASP A 101 -14.16 -11.33 -3.46
CA ASP A 101 -14.98 -10.47 -4.33
C ASP A 101 -15.73 -9.35 -3.57
N VAL A 102 -15.05 -8.70 -2.62
CA VAL A 102 -15.63 -7.62 -1.79
C VAL A 102 -15.33 -6.24 -2.36
N PHE A 103 -14.10 -6.00 -2.82
CA PHE A 103 -13.62 -4.66 -3.17
C PHE A 103 -13.63 -4.43 -4.68
N ASP A 104 -14.02 -3.22 -5.07
CA ASP A 104 -13.89 -2.73 -6.45
C ASP A 104 -12.45 -2.34 -6.75
N ALA A 105 -11.69 -1.91 -5.73
CA ALA A 105 -10.25 -1.71 -5.84
C ALA A 105 -9.48 -1.96 -4.54
N VAL A 106 -8.19 -2.26 -4.71
CA VAL A 106 -7.16 -2.27 -3.66
C VAL A 106 -6.12 -1.20 -4.00
N CYS A 107 -5.78 -0.38 -3.02
CA CYS A 107 -4.67 0.56 -3.07
C CYS A 107 -3.64 0.13 -2.03
N SER A 108 -2.34 0.11 -2.35
CA SER A 108 -1.29 -0.20 -1.38
C SER A 108 -0.07 0.67 -1.65
N TYR A 109 0.17 1.65 -0.78
CA TYR A 109 1.25 2.62 -0.87
C TYR A 109 2.30 2.37 0.21
N TYR A 110 3.55 2.15 -0.20
CA TYR A 110 4.71 1.97 0.69
C TYR A 110 4.56 0.88 1.76
N ALA A 111 3.68 -0.11 1.53
CA ALA A 111 3.47 -1.23 2.44
C ALA A 111 4.09 -2.55 1.93
N ILE A 112 3.97 -2.84 0.63
CA ILE A 112 4.47 -4.08 0.03
C ILE A 112 5.99 -4.20 0.17
N ILE A 113 6.72 -3.09 0.08
CA ILE A 113 8.18 -3.03 0.22
C ILE A 113 8.70 -3.44 1.61
N HIS A 114 7.83 -3.56 2.60
CA HIS A 114 8.13 -4.05 3.95
C HIS A 114 7.72 -5.50 4.18
N VAL A 115 7.14 -6.15 3.18
CA VAL A 115 6.82 -7.59 3.20
C VAL A 115 8.03 -8.35 2.66
N PRO A 116 8.51 -9.41 3.34
CA PRO A 116 9.56 -10.26 2.77
C PRO A 116 9.23 -10.66 1.34
N ARG A 117 10.16 -10.42 0.41
CA ARG A 117 9.90 -10.59 -1.03
C ARG A 117 9.39 -11.99 -1.41
N ARG A 118 9.78 -13.03 -0.67
CA ARG A 118 9.27 -14.39 -0.83
C ARG A 118 7.77 -14.54 -0.51
N GLU A 119 7.17 -13.57 0.22
CA GLU A 119 5.74 -13.56 0.56
C GLU A 119 4.91 -12.65 -0.36
N GLN A 120 5.55 -11.79 -1.16
CA GLN A 120 4.85 -10.77 -1.97
C GLN A 120 3.96 -11.38 -3.05
N SER A 121 4.38 -12.44 -3.73
CA SER A 121 3.53 -13.14 -4.72
C SER A 121 2.22 -13.65 -4.08
N ARG A 122 2.31 -14.24 -2.88
CA ARG A 122 1.11 -14.69 -2.15
C ARG A 122 0.21 -13.52 -1.73
N LEU A 123 0.80 -12.40 -1.33
CA LEU A 123 0.06 -11.17 -1.02
C LEU A 123 -0.71 -10.67 -2.24
N LEU A 124 -0.09 -10.65 -3.42
CA LEU A 124 -0.74 -10.25 -4.67
C LEU A 124 -1.91 -11.17 -5.03
N ILE A 125 -1.76 -12.49 -4.84
CA ILE A 125 -2.85 -13.46 -5.02
C ILE A 125 -3.98 -13.21 -4.02
N ASP A 126 -3.67 -12.81 -2.78
CA ASP A 126 -4.71 -12.46 -1.79
C ASP A 126 -5.42 -11.15 -2.14
N PHE A 127 -4.73 -10.17 -2.74
CA PHE A 127 -5.37 -8.98 -3.32
C PHE A 127 -6.33 -9.35 -4.44
N LEU A 128 -5.94 -10.25 -5.37
CA LEU A 128 -6.86 -10.76 -6.40
C LEU A 128 -8.07 -11.45 -5.80
N ARG A 129 -7.89 -12.26 -4.77
CA ARG A 129 -8.98 -12.98 -4.11
C ARG A 129 -10.07 -12.05 -3.60
N ILE A 130 -9.69 -10.93 -2.97
CA ILE A 130 -10.65 -9.99 -2.37
C ILE A 130 -11.22 -8.97 -3.36
N LEU A 131 -10.60 -8.80 -4.52
CA LEU A 131 -11.11 -7.98 -5.62
C LEU A 131 -12.27 -8.66 -6.32
N LYS A 132 -13.29 -7.90 -6.67
CA LYS A 132 -14.33 -8.30 -7.62
C LYS A 132 -13.76 -8.55 -9.01
N MET A 133 -14.49 -9.22 -9.88
CA MET A 133 -14.16 -9.31 -11.31
C MET A 133 -14.00 -7.89 -11.87
N ASP A 134 -13.03 -7.68 -12.74
CA ASP A 134 -12.62 -6.38 -13.29
C ASP A 134 -12.10 -5.37 -12.25
N GLY A 135 -11.98 -5.77 -10.98
CA GLY A 135 -11.47 -4.92 -9.90
C GLY A 135 -10.02 -4.48 -10.13
N LEU A 136 -9.69 -3.29 -9.62
CA LEU A 136 -8.40 -2.64 -9.86
C LEU A 136 -7.47 -2.75 -8.65
N ALA A 137 -6.15 -2.84 -8.91
CA ALA A 137 -5.13 -2.73 -7.88
C ALA A 137 -4.12 -1.63 -8.26
N LEU A 138 -3.94 -0.62 -7.41
CA LEU A 138 -2.89 0.38 -7.54
C LEU A 138 -1.83 0.11 -6.47
N LEU A 139 -0.69 -0.41 -6.92
CA LEU A 139 0.35 -0.99 -6.07
C LEU A 139 1.64 -0.17 -6.15
N CYS A 140 2.20 0.19 -5.00
CA CYS A 140 3.55 0.73 -4.85
C CYS A 140 4.51 -0.41 -4.46
N MET A 141 5.47 -0.70 -5.32
CA MET A 141 6.47 -1.76 -5.18
C MET A 141 7.89 -1.19 -5.29
N GLY A 142 8.92 -1.99 -5.02
CA GLY A 142 10.29 -1.57 -5.22
C GLY A 142 10.65 -1.35 -6.69
N ALA A 143 11.54 -0.40 -6.97
CA ALA A 143 12.10 -0.19 -8.30
C ALA A 143 13.52 -0.75 -8.46
N GLY A 144 14.27 -0.89 -7.36
CA GLY A 144 15.58 -1.55 -7.27
C GLY A 144 15.48 -2.91 -6.59
N ASP A 145 16.57 -3.69 -6.55
CA ASP A 145 16.62 -4.98 -5.85
C ASP A 145 17.18 -4.78 -4.43
N ILE A 146 16.37 -5.01 -3.41
CA ILE A 146 16.76 -5.02 -1.99
C ILE A 146 16.34 -6.35 -1.37
N PRO A 147 17.28 -7.30 -1.22
CA PRO A 147 17.00 -8.57 -0.55
C PRO A 147 16.98 -8.37 0.97
N ASP A 148 15.87 -8.72 1.62
CA ASP A 148 15.67 -8.77 3.08
C ASP A 148 16.73 -7.95 3.88
N ASP A 149 16.59 -6.63 3.95
CA ASP A 149 17.54 -5.71 4.57
C ASP A 149 16.92 -4.92 5.72
N THR A 150 17.75 -4.50 6.67
CA THR A 150 17.36 -3.60 7.76
C THR A 150 18.32 -2.43 7.87
N ALA A 151 17.77 -1.23 8.03
CA ALA A 151 18.56 -0.01 8.22
C ALA A 151 17.85 0.94 9.18
N ASP A 152 18.54 2.01 9.59
CA ASP A 152 17.90 3.11 10.32
C ASP A 152 16.95 3.89 9.40
N TYR A 153 15.74 4.08 9.87
CA TYR A 153 14.75 4.94 9.23
C TYR A 153 14.15 5.90 10.23
N GLN A 154 14.53 7.14 10.15
CA GLN A 154 14.06 8.19 11.06
C GLN A 154 14.31 7.88 12.55
N GLY A 155 15.43 7.28 12.88
CA GLY A 155 15.84 6.95 14.26
C GLY A 155 15.20 5.67 14.80
N THR A 156 14.80 4.75 13.94
CA THR A 156 14.36 3.40 14.31
C THR A 156 14.79 2.39 13.25
N GLU A 157 15.04 1.16 13.69
CA GLU A 157 15.26 0.05 12.75
C GLU A 157 14.01 -0.19 11.91
N MET A 158 14.18 -0.34 10.59
CA MET A 158 13.13 -0.63 9.64
C MET A 158 13.60 -1.72 8.68
N PHE A 159 12.69 -2.56 8.23
CA PHE A 159 12.94 -3.65 7.30
C PHE A 159 12.41 -3.31 5.91
N TRP A 160 13.19 -3.61 4.87
CA TRP A 160 12.81 -3.53 3.46
C TRP A 160 13.11 -4.84 2.75
N SER A 161 12.28 -5.17 1.78
CA SER A 161 12.49 -6.33 0.93
C SER A 161 11.70 -6.16 -0.35
N HIS A 162 12.39 -6.10 -1.48
CA HIS A 162 11.73 -6.06 -2.79
C HIS A 162 12.66 -6.48 -3.91
N TYR A 163 12.07 -6.88 -5.02
CA TYR A 163 12.77 -7.13 -6.27
C TYR A 163 12.92 -5.84 -7.09
N ASP A 164 13.73 -5.92 -8.15
CA ASP A 164 13.81 -4.89 -9.18
C ASP A 164 12.47 -4.73 -9.94
N LYS A 165 12.39 -3.66 -10.72
CA LYS A 165 11.21 -3.28 -11.50
C LYS A 165 10.72 -4.40 -12.41
N GLU A 166 11.61 -5.03 -13.18
CA GLU A 166 11.28 -6.05 -14.17
C GLU A 166 10.72 -7.31 -13.50
N THR A 167 11.36 -7.74 -12.42
CA THR A 167 10.92 -8.88 -11.62
C THR A 167 9.57 -8.59 -10.95
N ASN A 168 9.37 -7.40 -10.42
CA ASN A 168 8.09 -6.99 -9.83
C ASN A 168 6.96 -6.96 -10.86
N LEU A 169 7.17 -6.42 -12.05
CA LEU A 169 6.17 -6.45 -13.13
C LEU A 169 5.81 -7.87 -13.55
N ARG A 170 6.82 -8.74 -13.68
CA ARG A 170 6.58 -10.15 -13.97
C ARG A 170 5.78 -10.83 -12.85
N MET A 171 6.12 -10.61 -11.58
CA MET A 171 5.41 -11.17 -10.43
C MET A 171 3.94 -10.71 -10.37
N VAL A 172 3.65 -9.44 -10.65
CA VAL A 172 2.27 -8.92 -10.72
C VAL A 172 1.49 -9.66 -11.82
N LYS A 173 2.07 -9.81 -13.01
CA LYS A 173 1.45 -10.53 -14.13
C LYS A 173 1.23 -12.02 -13.81
N GLU A 174 2.24 -12.69 -13.28
CA GLU A 174 2.17 -14.12 -12.91
C GLU A 174 1.21 -14.39 -11.76
N SER A 175 0.95 -13.38 -10.90
CA SER A 175 -0.08 -13.46 -9.87
C SER A 175 -1.51 -13.39 -10.42
N GLY A 176 -1.71 -13.07 -11.72
CA GLY A 176 -3.00 -13.05 -12.40
C GLY A 176 -3.56 -11.66 -12.71
N PHE A 177 -2.78 -10.59 -12.51
CA PHE A 177 -3.20 -9.25 -12.90
C PHE A 177 -2.90 -8.95 -14.38
N ASN A 178 -3.85 -8.33 -15.06
CA ASN A 178 -3.61 -7.63 -16.32
C ASN A 178 -3.04 -6.25 -16.01
N ILE A 179 -1.78 -5.99 -16.37
CA ILE A 179 -1.15 -4.68 -16.13
C ILE A 179 -1.69 -3.66 -17.13
N LEU A 180 -2.41 -2.66 -16.66
CA LEU A 180 -2.96 -1.57 -17.46
C LEU A 180 -1.97 -0.40 -17.63
N TRP A 181 -1.14 -0.17 -16.59
CA TRP A 181 -0.19 0.94 -16.55
C TRP A 181 0.89 0.71 -15.49
N SER A 182 2.08 1.24 -15.73
CA SER A 182 3.14 1.29 -14.71
C SER A 182 4.06 2.49 -14.91
N LYS A 183 4.63 3.00 -13.82
CA LYS A 183 5.60 4.10 -13.81
C LYS A 183 6.51 4.00 -12.59
N VAL A 184 7.78 4.37 -12.75
CA VAL A 184 8.69 4.61 -11.63
C VAL A 184 8.56 6.07 -11.23
N VAL A 185 8.31 6.32 -9.95
CA VAL A 185 8.11 7.65 -9.35
C VAL A 185 9.10 7.82 -8.20
N LYS A 186 9.67 9.00 -8.06
CA LYS A 186 10.56 9.35 -6.95
C LYS A 186 9.80 9.32 -5.63
N ASP A 187 10.47 8.89 -4.57
CA ASP A 187 9.90 8.94 -3.22
C ASP A 187 9.79 10.41 -2.77
N PRO A 188 8.63 10.86 -2.25
CA PRO A 188 8.45 12.25 -1.83
C PRO A 188 9.18 12.60 -0.51
N ILE A 189 9.65 11.60 0.23
CA ILE A 189 10.34 11.78 1.51
C ILE A 189 11.85 11.57 1.37
N ASP A 190 12.26 10.61 0.52
CA ASP A 190 13.66 10.27 0.27
C ASP A 190 14.04 10.53 -1.19
N ALA A 191 14.79 11.59 -1.44
CA ALA A 191 15.20 11.99 -2.79
C ALA A 191 16.09 10.94 -3.51
N HIS A 192 16.68 9.98 -2.79
CA HIS A 192 17.51 8.92 -3.34
C HIS A 192 16.73 7.63 -3.66
N ALA A 193 15.49 7.56 -3.21
CA ALA A 193 14.61 6.41 -3.44
C ALA A 193 13.64 6.66 -4.61
N ALA A 194 13.26 5.57 -5.26
CA ALA A 194 12.19 5.56 -6.26
C ALA A 194 11.40 4.26 -6.15
N HIS A 195 10.12 4.32 -6.50
CA HIS A 195 9.21 3.19 -6.39
C HIS A 195 8.47 2.93 -7.70
N LEU A 196 8.24 1.67 -7.98
CA LEU A 196 7.42 1.23 -9.10
C LEU A 196 5.94 1.28 -8.70
N PHE A 197 5.16 2.09 -9.39
CA PHE A 197 3.71 2.05 -9.30
C PHE A 197 3.12 1.24 -10.44
N VAL A 198 2.18 0.37 -10.13
CA VAL A 198 1.52 -0.52 -11.08
C VAL A 198 0.01 -0.42 -10.89
N LEU A 199 -0.71 -0.15 -11.97
CA LEU A 199 -2.16 -0.33 -12.03
C LEU A 199 -2.44 -1.67 -12.72
N GLY A 200 -2.93 -2.62 -11.97
CA GLY A 200 -3.37 -3.93 -12.43
C GLY A 200 -4.88 -4.09 -12.37
N GLN A 201 -5.43 -4.97 -13.19
CA GLN A 201 -6.85 -5.36 -13.21
C GLN A 201 -6.96 -6.86 -13.02
N LYS A 202 -7.91 -7.30 -12.19
CA LYS A 202 -8.32 -8.70 -12.09
C LYS A 202 -9.09 -9.09 -13.36
N GLY A 203 -8.63 -10.12 -14.06
CA GLY A 203 -9.30 -10.69 -15.23
C GLY A 203 -10.22 -11.83 -14.88
#